data_ba540fb889f655fdcc8f9575719cbf28
#
_entry.id   ba540fb889f655fdcc8f9575719cbf28
#
_cell.length_a   1.000
_cell.length_b   1.000
_cell.length_c   1.000
_cell.angle_alpha   90.00
_cell.angle_beta   90.00
_cell.angle_gamma   90.00
#
_symmetry.space_group_name_H-M   'P 1'
#
loop_
_entity.id
_entity.type
_entity.pdbx_description
1 polymer ?
#
loop_
_entity_poly.entity_id
_entity_poly.type
_entity_poly.pdbx_seq_one_letter_code
_entity_poly.pdbx_strand_id
1 'polypeptide(L)'
;MKRIVTTFLFISLFLCVYARGNAAESQIQLVRNATLLIDYAGHHILLDPMLSPKGAIGSVRGKVKTPMVELPMKVDEITKGIDFVLVTHAHIDHFDPTAAAVLDKSLKLFGQQADEQYFLNCNFWNAEAIADSVVYDGITIIRTDAQHGTGRMLKNMGDASGFVLKASGHPTLYIIGDGVWTQGIADNIGRYNPDYIVVNSGGAVMPGGYDATPIIMDERQVMALIQESGNAKIIAVHMDAVDHCLTTRTVLRKEAKKMKIGNDKLLIPEDGEIISLSK
;
A
#
# COMPACT_ATOMS: atom_id res chain seq x y z
N MET A 1 -50.24 60.84 28.48
CA MET A 1 -50.23 59.72 27.55
C MET A 1 -48.79 59.27 27.34
N LYS A 2 -48.34 58.12 27.98
CA LYS A 2 -47.00 57.53 27.85
C LYS A 2 -47.09 56.45 26.81
N ARG A 3 -46.35 56.61 25.70
CA ARG A 3 -46.20 55.52 24.65
C ARG A 3 -45.17 54.55 25.11
N ILE A 4 -45.57 53.24 25.25
CA ILE A 4 -44.72 52.16 25.52
C ILE A 4 -44.23 51.61 24.12
N VAL A 5 -42.91 51.69 23.87
CA VAL A 5 -42.28 51.09 22.69
C VAL A 5 -41.80 49.72 23.09
N THR A 6 -42.46 48.71 22.57
CA THR A 6 -42.07 47.30 22.77
C THR A 6 -41.09 46.92 21.68
N THR A 7 -39.82 46.76 22.02
CA THR A 7 -38.77 46.29 21.11
C THR A 7 -38.80 44.74 21.06
N PHE A 8 -39.16 44.18 19.91
CA PHE A 8 -39.04 42.76 19.66
C PHE A 8 -37.61 42.39 19.26
N LEU A 9 -36.93 41.62 20.11
CA LEU A 9 -35.63 41.09 19.84
C LEU A 9 -35.80 39.77 19.05
N PHE A 10 -35.51 39.77 17.74
CA PHE A 10 -35.46 38.57 16.92
C PHE A 10 -34.12 37.85 17.16
N ILE A 11 -34.14 36.76 17.91
CA ILE A 11 -33.00 35.83 18.03
C ILE A 11 -33.06 34.89 16.83
N SER A 12 -32.21 35.13 15.82
CA SER A 12 -32.01 34.23 14.72
C SER A 12 -31.16 33.03 15.19
N LEU A 13 -31.82 31.89 15.42
CA LEU A 13 -31.14 30.63 15.69
C LEU A 13 -30.53 30.12 14.35
N PHE A 14 -29.23 30.32 14.13
CA PHE A 14 -28.50 29.66 13.04
C PHE A 14 -28.35 28.18 13.41
N LEU A 15 -29.24 27.33 12.91
CA LEU A 15 -29.02 25.91 12.86
C LEU A 15 -27.90 25.62 11.81
N CYS A 16 -26.66 25.44 12.28
CA CYS A 16 -25.64 24.79 11.48
C CYS A 16 -26.08 23.35 11.24
N VAL A 17 -26.76 23.10 10.13
CA VAL A 17 -26.96 21.76 9.60
C VAL A 17 -25.59 21.31 9.08
N TYR A 18 -24.86 20.57 9.91
CA TYR A 18 -23.73 19.77 9.43
C TYR A 18 -24.31 18.73 8.47
N ALA A 19 -24.27 19.02 7.17
CA ALA A 19 -24.43 18.00 6.17
C ALA A 19 -23.34 16.95 6.45
N ARG A 20 -23.74 15.79 6.98
CA ARG A 20 -22.92 14.57 6.90
C ARG A 20 -22.81 14.27 5.41
N GLY A 21 -21.80 14.84 4.74
CA GLY A 21 -21.35 14.30 3.47
C GLY A 21 -21.06 12.82 3.72
N ASN A 22 -21.61 11.95 2.91
CA ASN A 22 -21.18 10.55 2.90
C ASN A 22 -19.67 10.60 2.74
N ALA A 23 -18.93 10.10 3.74
CA ALA A 23 -17.49 9.96 3.61
C ALA A 23 -17.26 9.16 2.32
N ALA A 24 -16.42 9.68 1.43
CA ALA A 24 -16.08 8.96 0.21
C ALA A 24 -15.66 7.53 0.60
N GLU A 25 -16.26 6.53 -0.06
CA GLU A 25 -15.97 5.13 0.25
C GLU A 25 -14.47 4.87 0.02
N SER A 26 -13.81 4.30 1.02
CA SER A 26 -12.42 3.87 0.86
C SER A 26 -12.38 2.53 0.15
N GLN A 27 -11.47 2.38 -0.82
CA GLN A 27 -11.28 1.12 -1.54
C GLN A 27 -9.83 0.93 -2.00
N ILE A 28 -9.48 -0.30 -2.27
CA ILE A 28 -8.20 -0.68 -2.86
C ILE A 28 -8.48 -1.48 -4.12
N GLN A 29 -7.85 -1.13 -5.24
CA GLN A 29 -7.80 -1.96 -6.43
C GLN A 29 -6.39 -2.51 -6.62
N LEU A 30 -6.25 -3.83 -6.67
CA LEU A 30 -4.99 -4.44 -7.07
C LEU A 30 -4.80 -4.27 -8.59
N VAL A 31 -3.81 -3.48 -8.98
CA VAL A 31 -3.44 -3.40 -10.39
C VAL A 31 -2.64 -4.65 -10.77
N ARG A 32 -1.46 -4.83 -10.18
CA ARG A 32 -0.59 -5.97 -10.41
C ARG A 32 0.57 -5.94 -9.42
N ASN A 33 1.09 -7.09 -8.98
CA ASN A 33 2.22 -7.17 -8.05
C ASN A 33 1.92 -6.44 -6.73
N ALA A 34 2.71 -5.42 -6.38
CA ALA A 34 2.47 -4.51 -5.26
C ALA A 34 1.74 -3.22 -5.66
N THR A 35 1.46 -3.03 -6.97
CA THR A 35 0.82 -1.81 -7.47
C THR A 35 -0.64 -1.76 -7.10
N LEU A 36 -1.03 -0.75 -6.32
CA LEU A 36 -2.40 -0.52 -5.89
C LEU A 36 -2.88 0.87 -6.28
N LEU A 37 -4.14 0.97 -6.70
CA LEU A 37 -4.92 2.20 -6.66
C LEU A 37 -5.71 2.21 -5.36
N ILE A 38 -5.57 3.28 -4.59
CA ILE A 38 -6.19 3.40 -3.27
C ILE A 38 -7.02 4.68 -3.23
N ASP A 39 -8.34 4.53 -3.15
CA ASP A 39 -9.22 5.64 -2.82
C ASP A 39 -9.33 5.73 -1.30
N TYR A 40 -8.85 6.82 -0.73
CA TYR A 40 -8.78 6.98 0.71
C TYR A 40 -8.94 8.45 1.12
N ALA A 41 -9.92 8.70 1.96
CA ALA A 41 -10.22 10.05 2.49
C ALA A 41 -10.40 11.13 1.41
N GLY A 42 -10.97 10.77 0.26
CA GLY A 42 -11.22 11.66 -0.86
C GLY A 42 -10.04 11.82 -1.82
N HIS A 43 -8.95 11.10 -1.61
CA HIS A 43 -7.76 11.09 -2.47
C HIS A 43 -7.64 9.80 -3.27
N HIS A 44 -7.10 9.93 -4.48
CA HIS A 44 -6.74 8.82 -5.36
C HIS A 44 -5.22 8.63 -5.34
N ILE A 45 -4.76 7.56 -4.68
CA ILE A 45 -3.35 7.30 -4.38
C ILE A 45 -2.84 6.15 -5.25
N LEU A 46 -1.70 6.33 -5.89
CA LEU A 46 -1.01 5.25 -6.60
C LEU A 46 0.15 4.75 -5.75
N LEU A 47 0.06 3.49 -5.30
CA LEU A 47 1.10 2.82 -4.52
C LEU A 47 1.95 1.93 -5.42
N ASP A 48 3.28 2.01 -5.24
CA ASP A 48 4.29 1.11 -5.83
C ASP A 48 4.06 0.83 -7.32
N PRO A 49 4.14 1.83 -8.22
CA PRO A 49 3.78 1.70 -9.61
C PRO A 49 4.78 0.88 -10.44
N MET A 50 4.43 -0.38 -10.73
CA MET A 50 5.08 -1.24 -11.71
C MET A 50 4.23 -1.28 -12.99
N LEU A 51 4.46 -0.35 -13.92
CA LEU A 51 3.61 -0.08 -15.09
C LEU A 51 4.16 -0.63 -16.41
N SER A 52 5.33 -1.24 -16.42
CA SER A 52 5.94 -1.82 -17.62
C SER A 52 5.10 -2.94 -18.20
N PRO A 53 5.02 -3.11 -19.53
CA PRO A 53 4.31 -4.20 -20.14
C PRO A 53 4.93 -5.56 -19.79
N LYS A 54 4.16 -6.61 -19.94
CA LYS A 54 4.63 -7.98 -19.71
C LYS A 54 5.96 -8.25 -20.43
N GLY A 55 6.90 -8.83 -19.71
CA GLY A 55 8.21 -9.23 -20.23
C GLY A 55 9.19 -8.12 -20.53
N ALA A 56 8.90 -6.86 -20.14
CA ALA A 56 9.77 -5.71 -20.40
C ALA A 56 11.00 -5.67 -19.49
N ILE A 57 10.96 -6.30 -18.33
CA ILE A 57 12.03 -6.29 -17.33
C ILE A 57 12.73 -7.66 -17.32
N GLY A 58 14.03 -7.67 -17.05
CA GLY A 58 14.83 -8.89 -16.95
C GLY A 58 14.33 -9.82 -15.84
N SER A 59 14.55 -11.12 -16.03
CA SER A 59 14.26 -12.13 -15.01
C SER A 59 15.26 -12.04 -13.86
N VAL A 60 14.79 -12.08 -12.63
CA VAL A 60 15.65 -12.17 -11.44
C VAL A 60 16.23 -13.58 -11.29
N ARG A 61 15.43 -14.61 -11.54
CA ARG A 61 15.88 -16.03 -11.43
C ARG A 61 16.43 -16.61 -12.72
N GLY A 62 16.49 -15.84 -13.80
CA GLY A 62 16.95 -16.29 -15.11
C GLY A 62 15.97 -17.24 -15.81
N LYS A 63 14.69 -17.28 -15.42
CA LYS A 63 13.68 -18.19 -15.96
C LYS A 63 12.70 -17.49 -16.89
N VAL A 64 12.02 -16.46 -16.41
CA VAL A 64 10.98 -15.77 -17.14
C VAL A 64 11.15 -14.27 -16.96
N LYS A 65 11.10 -13.51 -18.06
CA LYS A 65 11.08 -12.05 -17.99
C LYS A 65 9.85 -11.55 -17.21
N THR A 66 10.03 -10.46 -16.49
CA THR A 66 9.00 -9.84 -15.67
C THR A 66 8.52 -8.51 -16.28
N PRO A 67 7.32 -8.06 -15.96
CA PRO A 67 6.23 -8.77 -15.30
C PRO A 67 5.78 -10.01 -16.10
N MET A 68 5.34 -11.07 -15.39
CA MET A 68 4.90 -12.33 -16.04
C MET A 68 3.48 -12.26 -16.61
N VAL A 69 2.70 -11.24 -16.16
CA VAL A 69 1.31 -11.02 -16.54
C VAL A 69 1.13 -9.62 -17.13
N GLU A 70 0.08 -9.42 -17.93
CA GLU A 70 -0.28 -8.10 -18.46
C GLU A 70 -0.88 -7.22 -17.36
N LEU A 71 -0.92 -5.90 -17.61
CA LEU A 71 -1.75 -5.00 -16.81
C LEU A 71 -3.23 -5.28 -17.08
N PRO A 72 -4.10 -5.24 -16.05
CA PRO A 72 -5.54 -5.48 -16.23
C PRO A 72 -6.27 -4.31 -16.89
N MET A 73 -5.60 -3.15 -16.98
CA MET A 73 -6.09 -1.92 -17.58
C MET A 73 -4.96 -1.12 -18.22
N LYS A 74 -5.31 -0.10 -19.02
CA LYS A 74 -4.30 0.74 -19.69
C LYS A 74 -3.57 1.63 -18.68
N VAL A 75 -2.31 1.96 -18.99
CA VAL A 75 -1.48 2.85 -18.16
C VAL A 75 -2.16 4.21 -17.96
N ASP A 76 -2.76 4.79 -19.00
CA ASP A 76 -3.46 6.07 -18.91
C ASP A 76 -4.69 6.01 -17.97
N GLU A 77 -5.32 4.85 -17.84
CA GLU A 77 -6.42 4.63 -16.90
C GLU A 77 -5.89 4.53 -15.46
N ILE A 78 -4.74 3.87 -15.26
CA ILE A 78 -4.09 3.74 -13.96
C ILE A 78 -3.59 5.09 -13.44
N THR A 79 -3.06 5.93 -14.33
CA THR A 79 -2.42 7.20 -13.92
C THR A 79 -3.38 8.38 -13.92
N LYS A 80 -4.65 8.17 -14.34
CA LYS A 80 -5.64 9.24 -14.44
C LYS A 80 -6.12 9.68 -13.07
N GLY A 81 -6.02 10.98 -12.79
CA GLY A 81 -6.61 11.59 -11.60
C GLY A 81 -5.89 11.23 -10.30
N ILE A 82 -4.64 10.75 -10.37
CA ILE A 82 -3.83 10.48 -9.18
C ILE A 82 -3.49 11.80 -8.47
N ASP A 83 -3.79 11.89 -7.19
CA ASP A 83 -3.47 13.04 -6.35
C ASP A 83 -2.02 12.99 -5.86
N PHE A 84 -1.54 11.80 -5.48
CA PHE A 84 -0.14 11.58 -5.12
C PHE A 84 0.29 10.11 -5.29
N VAL A 85 1.60 9.92 -5.37
CA VAL A 85 2.25 8.61 -5.46
C VAL A 85 2.88 8.28 -4.10
N LEU A 86 2.73 7.04 -3.65
CA LEU A 86 3.38 6.53 -2.45
C LEU A 86 4.27 5.34 -2.85
N VAL A 87 5.54 5.37 -2.48
CA VAL A 87 6.49 4.31 -2.86
C VAL A 87 7.16 3.75 -1.61
N THR A 88 7.00 2.45 -1.38
CA THR A 88 7.58 1.76 -0.22
C THR A 88 9.10 1.71 -0.31
N HIS A 89 9.64 1.43 -1.50
CA HIS A 89 11.06 1.47 -1.84
C HIS A 89 11.24 1.43 -3.37
N ALA A 90 12.42 1.83 -3.86
CA ALA A 90 12.66 2.04 -5.30
C ALA A 90 13.17 0.78 -6.04
N HIS A 91 12.86 -0.43 -5.59
CA HIS A 91 13.13 -1.61 -6.41
C HIS A 91 12.29 -1.59 -7.69
N ILE A 92 12.82 -2.22 -8.76
CA ILE A 92 12.25 -2.13 -10.10
C ILE A 92 10.83 -2.70 -10.22
N ASP A 93 10.41 -3.55 -9.32
CA ASP A 93 9.05 -4.12 -9.26
C ASP A 93 8.10 -3.31 -8.34
N HIS A 94 8.58 -2.18 -7.77
CA HIS A 94 7.79 -1.20 -7.01
C HIS A 94 7.78 0.18 -7.66
N PHE A 95 8.86 0.56 -8.35
CA PHE A 95 8.92 1.80 -9.12
C PHE A 95 9.73 1.58 -10.40
N ASP A 96 9.07 1.24 -11.48
CA ASP A 96 9.73 0.80 -12.71
C ASP A 96 10.01 1.97 -13.69
N PRO A 97 10.84 1.74 -14.74
CA PRO A 97 11.16 2.76 -15.72
C PRO A 97 9.94 3.30 -16.47
N THR A 98 8.88 2.51 -16.64
CA THR A 98 7.64 2.99 -17.28
C THR A 98 6.92 3.97 -16.36
N ALA A 99 6.77 3.66 -15.08
CA ALA A 99 6.23 4.58 -14.08
C ALA A 99 7.07 5.88 -14.04
N ALA A 100 8.40 5.75 -13.97
CA ALA A 100 9.30 6.91 -14.02
C ALA A 100 9.14 7.75 -15.29
N ALA A 101 8.75 7.18 -16.43
CA ALA A 101 8.59 7.90 -17.70
C ALA A 101 7.21 8.55 -17.85
N VAL A 102 6.13 7.87 -17.44
CA VAL A 102 4.75 8.28 -17.76
C VAL A 102 4.09 9.14 -16.69
N LEU A 103 4.50 9.00 -15.42
CA LEU A 103 3.91 9.79 -14.34
C LEU A 103 4.26 11.26 -14.48
N ASP A 104 3.27 12.13 -14.22
CA ASP A 104 3.46 13.57 -14.20
C ASP A 104 4.52 13.95 -13.13
N LYS A 105 5.52 14.70 -13.55
CA LYS A 105 6.66 15.07 -12.69
C LYS A 105 6.31 16.09 -11.61
N SER A 106 5.16 16.75 -11.73
CA SER A 106 4.62 17.66 -10.72
C SER A 106 3.84 16.95 -9.61
N LEU A 107 3.49 15.66 -9.79
CA LEU A 107 2.82 14.89 -8.74
C LEU A 107 3.62 14.88 -7.45
N LYS A 108 2.93 15.01 -6.34
CA LYS A 108 3.51 14.73 -5.04
C LYS A 108 3.88 13.26 -4.98
N LEU A 109 5.13 12.95 -4.63
CA LEU A 109 5.61 11.60 -4.44
C LEU A 109 6.18 11.48 -3.03
N PHE A 110 5.63 10.57 -2.25
CA PHE A 110 6.15 10.22 -0.93
C PHE A 110 6.91 8.90 -0.99
N GLY A 111 8.05 8.86 -0.32
CA GLY A 111 8.87 7.65 -0.23
C GLY A 111 9.71 7.64 1.03
N GLN A 112 10.69 6.74 1.08
CA GLN A 112 11.65 6.66 2.16
C GLN A 112 12.90 7.52 1.86
N GLN A 113 13.67 7.84 2.91
CA GLN A 113 14.87 8.69 2.79
C GLN A 113 15.93 8.12 1.87
N ALA A 114 16.11 6.80 1.86
CA ALA A 114 17.11 6.14 1.02
C ALA A 114 16.87 6.36 -0.49
N ASP A 115 15.62 6.60 -0.90
CA ASP A 115 15.23 6.68 -2.31
C ASP A 115 14.96 8.11 -2.80
N GLU A 116 15.02 9.12 -1.93
CA GLU A 116 14.70 10.51 -2.29
C GLU A 116 15.54 10.99 -3.48
N GLN A 117 16.85 10.78 -3.44
CA GLN A 117 17.72 11.19 -4.53
C GLN A 117 17.42 10.46 -5.84
N TYR A 118 16.98 9.21 -5.78
CA TYR A 118 16.57 8.46 -6.98
C TYR A 118 15.35 9.10 -7.64
N PHE A 119 14.33 9.49 -6.88
CA PHE A 119 13.15 10.16 -7.41
C PHE A 119 13.47 11.55 -7.97
N LEU A 120 14.33 12.32 -7.30
CA LEU A 120 14.81 13.59 -7.81
C LEU A 120 15.57 13.42 -9.15
N ASN A 121 16.39 12.39 -9.28
CA ASN A 121 17.09 12.05 -10.52
C ASN A 121 16.13 11.60 -11.64
N CYS A 122 14.95 11.08 -11.29
CA CYS A 122 13.84 10.79 -12.21
C CYS A 122 12.99 12.04 -12.52
N ASN A 123 13.44 13.23 -12.09
CA ASN A 123 12.79 14.54 -12.24
C ASN A 123 11.46 14.70 -11.48
N PHE A 124 11.24 13.94 -10.40
CA PHE A 124 10.12 14.18 -9.49
C PHE A 124 10.54 15.23 -8.45
N TRP A 125 10.51 16.51 -8.85
CA TRP A 125 10.94 17.61 -7.97
C TRP A 125 10.01 17.89 -6.80
N ASN A 126 8.85 17.25 -6.76
CA ASN A 126 7.91 17.30 -5.65
C ASN A 126 7.99 16.03 -4.77
N ALA A 127 9.05 15.24 -4.94
CA ALA A 127 9.35 14.09 -4.08
C ALA A 127 9.69 14.56 -2.66
N GLU A 128 9.20 13.83 -1.67
CA GLU A 128 9.45 14.07 -0.25
C GLU A 128 9.68 12.75 0.48
N ALA A 129 10.79 12.66 1.16
CA ALA A 129 11.09 11.52 2.01
C ALA A 129 10.40 11.66 3.37
N ILE A 130 9.63 10.66 3.75
CA ILE A 130 9.01 10.59 5.08
C ILE A 130 10.02 9.96 6.05
N ALA A 131 10.49 10.75 7.03
CA ALA A 131 11.35 10.23 8.10
C ALA A 131 10.52 9.36 9.07
N ASP A 132 9.52 9.97 9.70
CA ASP A 132 8.61 9.31 10.65
C ASP A 132 7.16 9.39 10.19
N SER A 133 6.65 10.60 9.97
CA SER A 133 5.28 10.82 9.50
C SER A 133 5.11 12.20 8.88
N VAL A 134 4.08 12.31 8.03
CA VAL A 134 3.62 13.58 7.44
C VAL A 134 2.10 13.64 7.49
N VAL A 135 1.56 14.83 7.56
CA VAL A 135 0.12 15.08 7.36
C VAL A 135 -0.04 15.74 6.00
N TYR A 136 -0.74 15.08 5.11
CA TYR A 136 -1.02 15.58 3.77
C TYR A 136 -2.52 15.58 3.53
N ASP A 137 -3.09 16.76 3.39
CA ASP A 137 -4.50 17.02 3.08
C ASP A 137 -5.50 16.16 3.89
N GLY A 138 -5.30 16.11 5.21
CA GLY A 138 -6.16 15.38 6.15
C GLY A 138 -5.80 13.90 6.36
N ILE A 139 -4.85 13.36 5.61
CA ILE A 139 -4.30 12.02 5.79
C ILE A 139 -2.99 12.10 6.57
N THR A 140 -2.90 11.39 7.68
CA THR A 140 -1.63 11.14 8.36
C THR A 140 -1.00 9.89 7.74
N ILE A 141 0.19 10.06 7.13
CA ILE A 141 1.00 8.99 6.54
C ILE A 141 2.18 8.75 7.49
N ILE A 142 2.24 7.58 8.09
CA ILE A 142 3.29 7.21 9.05
C ILE A 142 4.17 6.17 8.39
N ARG A 143 5.48 6.42 8.29
CA ARG A 143 6.44 5.44 7.80
C ARG A 143 6.75 4.41 8.89
N THR A 144 6.90 3.16 8.49
CA THR A 144 7.39 2.06 9.31
C THR A 144 8.56 1.39 8.62
N ASP A 145 9.46 0.79 9.39
CA ASP A 145 10.52 -0.01 8.79
C ASP A 145 9.98 -1.35 8.30
N ALA A 146 10.45 -1.81 7.13
CA ALA A 146 10.22 -3.13 6.61
C ALA A 146 11.56 -3.87 6.49
N GLN A 147 11.63 -5.10 7.03
CA GLN A 147 12.84 -5.90 6.99
C GLN A 147 12.86 -6.76 5.71
N HIS A 148 13.51 -6.27 4.66
CA HIS A 148 13.55 -6.90 3.34
C HIS A 148 14.57 -8.07 3.29
N GLY A 149 14.20 -9.17 3.94
CA GLY A 149 15.03 -10.36 4.07
C GLY A 149 15.73 -10.49 5.42
N THR A 150 16.65 -11.43 5.51
CA THR A 150 17.42 -11.75 6.72
C THR A 150 18.91 -11.90 6.43
N GLY A 151 19.75 -11.80 7.47
CA GLY A 151 21.18 -12.05 7.37
C GLY A 151 21.87 -11.22 6.28
N ARG A 152 22.55 -11.89 5.35
CA ARG A 152 23.24 -11.25 4.23
C ARG A 152 22.28 -10.61 3.25
N MET A 153 21.12 -11.22 3.02
CA MET A 153 20.14 -10.70 2.07
C MET A 153 19.56 -9.36 2.52
N LEU A 154 19.36 -9.15 3.81
CA LEU A 154 18.92 -7.85 4.34
C LEU A 154 19.86 -6.70 3.92
N LYS A 155 21.19 -6.95 3.93
CA LYS A 155 22.17 -5.94 3.46
C LYS A 155 22.13 -5.72 1.95
N ASN A 156 21.83 -6.78 1.19
CA ASN A 156 21.82 -6.70 -0.27
C ASN A 156 20.54 -6.04 -0.81
N MET A 157 19.41 -6.19 -0.11
CA MET A 157 18.14 -5.61 -0.50
C MET A 157 18.06 -4.11 -0.17
N GLY A 158 18.85 -3.63 0.78
CA GLY A 158 18.78 -2.23 1.22
C GLY A 158 17.58 -1.93 2.09
N ASP A 159 17.28 -0.65 2.23
CA ASP A 159 16.17 -0.17 3.04
C ASP A 159 14.83 -0.37 2.31
N ALA A 160 13.82 -0.77 3.06
CA ALA A 160 12.44 -0.82 2.62
C ALA A 160 11.53 -0.26 3.73
N SER A 161 10.39 0.28 3.33
CA SER A 161 9.43 0.89 4.25
C SER A 161 8.04 0.34 4.05
N GLY A 162 7.25 0.41 5.12
CA GLY A 162 5.81 0.32 5.07
C GLY A 162 5.19 1.68 5.42
N PHE A 163 3.86 1.77 5.31
CA PHE A 163 3.12 2.99 5.65
C PHE A 163 1.83 2.67 6.38
N VAL A 164 1.50 3.50 7.38
CA VAL A 164 0.19 3.49 8.01
C VAL A 164 -0.55 4.75 7.58
N LEU A 165 -1.72 4.59 6.95
CA LEU A 165 -2.61 5.68 6.57
C LEU A 165 -3.72 5.83 7.60
N LYS A 166 -3.92 7.06 8.11
CA LYS A 166 -4.97 7.42 9.06
C LYS A 166 -5.68 8.69 8.63
N ALA A 167 -7.01 8.65 8.58
CA ALA A 167 -7.84 9.83 8.40
C ALA A 167 -9.13 9.72 9.22
N SER A 168 -9.70 10.85 9.64
CA SER A 168 -10.91 10.88 10.45
C SER A 168 -12.08 10.26 9.69
N GLY A 169 -12.76 9.29 10.30
CA GLY A 169 -13.92 8.61 9.71
C GLY A 169 -13.57 7.47 8.73
N HIS A 170 -12.30 7.27 8.40
CA HIS A 170 -11.82 6.21 7.49
C HIS A 170 -11.14 5.07 8.24
N PRO A 171 -11.09 3.84 7.69
CA PRO A 171 -10.36 2.73 8.28
C PRO A 171 -8.86 3.02 8.34
N THR A 172 -8.19 2.58 9.40
CA THR A 172 -6.72 2.60 9.48
C THR A 172 -6.15 1.53 8.57
N LEU A 173 -5.34 1.92 7.60
CA LEU A 173 -4.71 1.02 6.63
C LEU A 173 -3.22 0.91 6.94
N TYR A 174 -2.71 -0.31 7.15
CA TYR A 174 -1.28 -0.59 7.29
C TYR A 174 -0.77 -1.34 6.06
N ILE A 175 0.10 -0.72 5.30
CA ILE A 175 0.82 -1.28 4.16
C ILE A 175 2.20 -1.68 4.68
N ILE A 176 2.51 -2.99 4.71
CA ILE A 176 3.77 -3.48 5.28
C ILE A 176 4.96 -3.20 4.34
N GLY A 177 4.75 -3.23 3.01
CA GLY A 177 5.83 -3.18 2.02
C GLY A 177 6.57 -4.52 1.93
N ASP A 178 7.80 -4.48 1.37
CA ASP A 178 8.65 -5.67 1.25
C ASP A 178 9.37 -5.97 2.55
N GLY A 179 8.83 -6.92 3.28
CA GLY A 179 9.39 -7.36 4.55
C GLY A 179 9.01 -8.78 4.91
N VAL A 180 9.89 -9.44 5.64
CA VAL A 180 9.60 -10.69 6.33
C VAL A 180 8.86 -10.42 7.64
N TRP A 181 8.18 -11.42 8.18
CA TRP A 181 7.52 -11.31 9.48
C TRP A 181 8.53 -11.02 10.60
N THR A 182 8.28 -9.97 11.38
CA THR A 182 9.16 -9.54 12.49
C THR A 182 8.35 -9.06 13.69
N GLN A 183 9.03 -8.97 14.85
CA GLN A 183 8.44 -8.33 16.04
C GLN A 183 8.06 -6.87 15.78
N GLY A 184 8.83 -6.13 14.96
CA GLY A 184 8.50 -4.74 14.62
C GLY A 184 7.15 -4.59 13.92
N ILE A 185 6.76 -5.57 13.08
CA ILE A 185 5.42 -5.59 12.47
C ILE A 185 4.35 -5.84 13.52
N ALA A 186 4.56 -6.80 14.44
CA ALA A 186 3.64 -7.06 15.55
C ALA A 186 3.47 -5.83 16.45
N ASP A 187 4.56 -5.14 16.77
CA ASP A 187 4.53 -3.90 17.55
C ASP A 187 3.75 -2.79 16.84
N ASN A 188 3.91 -2.65 15.52
CA ASN A 188 3.15 -1.70 14.70
C ASN A 188 1.65 -2.04 14.67
N ILE A 189 1.30 -3.31 14.57
CA ILE A 189 -0.10 -3.77 14.65
C ILE A 189 -0.69 -3.37 16.01
N GLY A 190 0.00 -3.66 17.10
CA GLY A 190 -0.44 -3.28 18.46
C GLY A 190 -0.55 -1.77 18.65
N ARG A 191 0.40 -1.00 18.09
CA ARG A 191 0.46 0.46 18.22
C ARG A 191 -0.60 1.20 17.41
N TYR A 192 -0.82 0.78 16.18
CA TYR A 192 -1.68 1.51 15.24
C TYR A 192 -3.09 0.93 15.13
N ASN A 193 -3.30 -0.32 15.59
CA ASN A 193 -4.57 -1.05 15.57
C ASN A 193 -5.27 -0.91 14.20
N PRO A 194 -4.65 -1.40 13.10
CA PRO A 194 -5.18 -1.25 11.76
C PRO A 194 -6.50 -2.01 11.58
N ASP A 195 -7.39 -1.48 10.75
CA ASP A 195 -8.60 -2.18 10.29
C ASP A 195 -8.26 -3.12 9.12
N TYR A 196 -7.26 -2.72 8.30
CA TYR A 196 -6.75 -3.50 7.17
C TYR A 196 -5.23 -3.50 7.15
N ILE A 197 -4.66 -4.65 6.77
CA ILE A 197 -3.21 -4.80 6.56
C ILE A 197 -2.97 -5.32 5.15
N VAL A 198 -2.25 -4.55 4.34
CA VAL A 198 -1.75 -4.99 3.03
C VAL A 198 -0.39 -5.63 3.22
N VAL A 199 -0.22 -6.86 2.74
CA VAL A 199 1.01 -7.64 2.88
C VAL A 199 1.51 -8.16 1.54
N ASN A 200 2.79 -7.91 1.25
CA ASN A 200 3.49 -8.49 0.11
C ASN A 200 3.82 -9.96 0.42
N SER A 201 3.08 -10.87 -0.24
CA SER A 201 2.95 -12.29 0.15
C SER A 201 3.65 -13.26 -0.82
N GLY A 202 4.45 -12.74 -1.74
CA GLY A 202 5.05 -13.52 -2.82
C GLY A 202 6.09 -14.54 -2.38
N GLY A 203 6.60 -14.49 -1.12
CA GLY A 203 7.65 -15.41 -0.67
C GLY A 203 8.86 -15.36 -1.60
N ALA A 204 9.30 -14.17 -1.99
CA ALA A 204 10.36 -13.97 -2.96
C ALA A 204 11.69 -14.51 -2.45
N VAL A 205 12.42 -15.23 -3.33
CA VAL A 205 13.73 -15.81 -3.02
C VAL A 205 14.73 -15.41 -4.11
N MET A 206 15.83 -14.80 -3.69
CA MET A 206 16.89 -14.38 -4.60
C MET A 206 17.78 -15.57 -5.02
N PRO A 207 18.21 -15.62 -6.30
CA PRO A 207 19.12 -16.67 -6.76
C PRO A 207 20.50 -16.52 -6.13
N GLY A 208 21.16 -17.66 -5.85
CA GLY A 208 22.51 -17.66 -5.29
C GLY A 208 22.61 -17.22 -3.82
N GLY A 209 21.50 -17.02 -3.16
CA GLY A 209 21.44 -16.81 -1.71
C GLY A 209 21.85 -18.11 -1.01
N TYR A 210 22.82 -18.02 -0.09
CA TYR A 210 23.25 -19.16 0.71
C TYR A 210 22.15 -19.67 1.63
N ASP A 211 21.13 -18.86 1.85
CA ASP A 211 19.95 -19.15 2.64
C ASP A 211 18.77 -19.02 1.67
N ALA A 212 18.11 -20.11 1.32
CA ALA A 212 16.87 -20.08 0.54
C ALA A 212 15.71 -19.45 1.35
N THR A 213 16.02 -18.41 2.15
CA THR A 213 15.07 -17.71 2.98
C THR A 213 14.35 -16.66 2.16
N PRO A 214 13.03 -16.51 2.33
CA PRO A 214 12.27 -15.46 1.72
C PRO A 214 12.78 -14.06 2.11
N ILE A 215 12.71 -13.12 1.17
CA ILE A 215 13.00 -11.69 1.41
C ILE A 215 11.73 -10.88 1.65
N ILE A 216 10.56 -11.42 1.33
CA ILE A 216 9.22 -10.94 1.71
C ILE A 216 8.43 -12.13 2.28
N MET A 217 7.29 -11.89 2.92
CA MET A 217 6.51 -12.96 3.55
C MET A 217 6.12 -14.05 2.57
N ASP A 218 6.36 -15.30 2.95
CA ASP A 218 5.80 -16.48 2.32
C ASP A 218 4.43 -16.86 2.94
N GLU A 219 3.80 -17.92 2.45
CA GLU A 219 2.50 -18.38 2.95
C GLU A 219 2.49 -18.70 4.44
N ARG A 220 3.62 -19.14 5.02
CA ARG A 220 3.73 -19.48 6.44
C ARG A 220 3.83 -18.23 7.30
N GLN A 221 4.60 -17.26 6.84
CA GLN A 221 4.75 -15.98 7.54
C GLN A 221 3.46 -15.16 7.46
N VAL A 222 2.70 -15.23 6.36
CA VAL A 222 1.36 -14.65 6.28
C VAL A 222 0.40 -15.28 7.28
N MET A 223 0.47 -16.61 7.49
CA MET A 223 -0.33 -17.25 8.54
C MET A 223 0.07 -16.79 9.94
N ALA A 224 1.37 -16.58 10.21
CA ALA A 224 1.83 -16.01 11.48
C ALA A 224 1.35 -14.57 11.68
N LEU A 225 1.42 -13.73 10.64
CA LEU A 225 0.85 -12.38 10.65
C LEU A 225 -0.65 -12.42 11.02
N ILE A 226 -1.43 -13.32 10.43
CA ILE A 226 -2.88 -13.44 10.70
C ILE A 226 -3.15 -13.75 12.17
N GLN A 227 -2.34 -14.58 12.83
CA GLN A 227 -2.49 -14.92 14.25
C GLN A 227 -2.29 -13.70 15.15
N GLU A 228 -1.42 -12.77 14.77
CA GLU A 228 -1.09 -11.56 15.53
C GLU A 228 -1.88 -10.31 15.09
N SER A 229 -2.68 -10.42 14.01
CA SER A 229 -3.34 -9.26 13.39
C SER A 229 -4.63 -8.80 14.10
N GLY A 230 -5.03 -9.44 15.20
CA GLY A 230 -6.25 -9.08 15.92
C GLY A 230 -7.47 -9.12 15.01
N ASN A 231 -8.21 -8.02 14.95
CA ASN A 231 -9.42 -7.89 14.11
C ASN A 231 -9.12 -7.40 12.68
N ALA A 232 -7.89 -7.01 12.36
CA ALA A 232 -7.55 -6.52 11.04
C ALA A 232 -7.83 -7.55 9.96
N LYS A 233 -8.40 -7.12 8.83
CA LYS A 233 -8.49 -7.92 7.61
C LYS A 233 -7.17 -7.82 6.84
N ILE A 234 -6.72 -8.93 6.28
CA ILE A 234 -5.45 -9.01 5.56
C ILE A 234 -5.73 -9.01 4.06
N ILE A 235 -5.05 -8.14 3.31
CA ILE A 235 -5.08 -8.08 1.84
C ILE A 235 -3.71 -8.53 1.36
N ALA A 236 -3.65 -9.72 0.75
CA ALA A 236 -2.41 -10.33 0.29
C ALA A 236 -2.17 -10.01 -1.18
N VAL A 237 -1.05 -9.35 -1.47
CA VAL A 237 -0.65 -8.89 -2.80
C VAL A 237 0.77 -9.35 -3.14
N HIS A 238 1.35 -8.89 -4.24
CA HIS A 238 2.71 -9.17 -4.69
C HIS A 238 2.95 -10.66 -5.01
N MET A 239 2.02 -11.25 -5.74
CA MET A 239 2.08 -12.66 -6.16
C MET A 239 1.89 -12.77 -7.68
N ASP A 240 2.40 -13.85 -8.26
CA ASP A 240 2.19 -14.27 -9.66
C ASP A 240 2.70 -13.31 -10.76
N ALA A 241 3.35 -12.19 -10.41
CA ALA A 241 3.78 -11.17 -11.37
C ALA A 241 5.30 -11.17 -11.65
N VAL A 242 6.12 -11.59 -10.70
CA VAL A 242 7.58 -11.61 -10.83
C VAL A 242 8.14 -13.02 -10.55
N ASP A 243 9.19 -13.42 -11.28
CA ASP A 243 9.65 -14.83 -11.33
C ASP A 243 10.39 -15.32 -10.09
N HIS A 244 10.71 -14.44 -9.17
CA HIS A 244 11.35 -14.78 -7.89
C HIS A 244 10.34 -14.95 -6.73
N CYS A 245 9.07 -14.60 -6.93
CA CYS A 245 7.98 -14.90 -6.00
C CYS A 245 7.54 -16.35 -6.14
N LEU A 246 7.75 -17.16 -5.08
CA LEU A 246 7.46 -18.57 -5.06
C LEU A 246 6.11 -18.93 -4.45
N THR A 247 5.59 -18.07 -3.58
CA THR A 247 4.24 -18.16 -3.07
C THR A 247 3.29 -17.52 -4.07
N THR A 248 2.44 -18.36 -4.69
CA THR A 248 1.38 -17.93 -5.61
C THR A 248 0.07 -17.76 -4.85
N ARG A 249 -0.93 -17.07 -5.44
CA ARG A 249 -2.30 -17.02 -4.91
C ARG A 249 -2.85 -18.41 -4.60
N THR A 250 -2.57 -19.39 -5.46
CA THR A 250 -2.97 -20.80 -5.26
C THR A 250 -2.32 -21.42 -4.03
N VAL A 251 -1.02 -21.19 -3.83
CA VAL A 251 -0.29 -21.69 -2.66
C VAL A 251 -0.83 -21.07 -1.38
N LEU A 252 -1.02 -19.75 -1.36
CA LEU A 252 -1.52 -19.04 -0.20
C LEU A 252 -2.95 -19.47 0.16
N ARG A 253 -3.87 -19.58 -0.84
CA ARG A 253 -5.25 -20.10 -0.62
C ARG A 253 -5.25 -21.51 -0.04
N LYS A 254 -4.35 -22.37 -0.51
CA LYS A 254 -4.21 -23.74 0.00
C LYS A 254 -3.78 -23.74 1.47
N GLU A 255 -2.83 -22.88 1.84
CA GLU A 255 -2.35 -22.80 3.23
C GLU A 255 -3.42 -22.22 4.14
N ALA A 256 -4.11 -21.13 3.74
CA ALA A 256 -5.24 -20.57 4.45
C ALA A 256 -6.34 -21.61 4.71
N LYS A 257 -6.69 -22.43 3.70
CA LYS A 257 -7.67 -23.51 3.86
C LYS A 257 -7.27 -24.53 4.90
N LYS A 258 -5.97 -24.94 4.95
CA LYS A 258 -5.47 -25.87 5.97
C LYS A 258 -5.65 -25.30 7.39
N MET A 259 -5.42 -23.98 7.55
CA MET A 259 -5.54 -23.31 8.82
C MET A 259 -6.96 -22.81 9.12
N LYS A 260 -7.94 -23.13 8.25
CA LYS A 260 -9.35 -22.71 8.37
C LYS A 260 -9.53 -21.18 8.43
N ILE A 261 -8.66 -20.44 7.73
CA ILE A 261 -8.79 -19.00 7.57
C ILE A 261 -9.80 -18.71 6.45
N GLY A 262 -10.84 -17.95 6.78
CA GLY A 262 -11.89 -17.56 5.82
C GLY A 262 -11.56 -16.32 5.01
N ASN A 263 -12.34 -16.10 3.93
CA ASN A 263 -12.19 -14.92 3.08
C ASN A 263 -12.61 -13.61 3.78
N ASP A 264 -13.28 -13.68 4.91
CA ASP A 264 -13.59 -12.55 5.79
C ASP A 264 -12.36 -12.02 6.53
N LYS A 265 -11.33 -12.86 6.70
CA LYS A 265 -10.06 -12.53 7.36
C LYS A 265 -8.92 -12.29 6.37
N LEU A 266 -8.79 -13.14 5.35
CA LEU A 266 -7.72 -13.08 4.34
C LEU A 266 -8.32 -12.89 2.95
N LEU A 267 -8.11 -11.71 2.38
CA LEU A 267 -8.50 -11.32 1.03
C LEU A 267 -7.29 -11.53 0.11
N ILE A 268 -7.47 -12.28 -0.97
CA ILE A 268 -6.43 -12.59 -1.95
C ILE A 268 -6.95 -12.16 -3.32
N PRO A 269 -6.87 -10.86 -3.67
CA PRO A 269 -7.46 -10.34 -4.90
C PRO A 269 -6.76 -10.84 -6.15
N GLU A 270 -7.52 -10.95 -7.24
CA GLU A 270 -6.98 -11.07 -8.59
C GLU A 270 -6.55 -9.70 -9.12
N ASP A 271 -5.69 -9.67 -10.16
CA ASP A 271 -5.30 -8.43 -10.81
C ASP A 271 -6.53 -7.71 -11.39
N GLY A 272 -6.71 -6.44 -11.08
CA GLY A 272 -7.89 -5.63 -11.43
C GLY A 272 -9.03 -5.67 -10.39
N GLU A 273 -9.00 -6.55 -9.41
CA GLU A 273 -10.06 -6.68 -8.40
C GLU A 273 -10.06 -5.50 -7.42
N ILE A 274 -11.28 -5.04 -7.09
CA ILE A 274 -11.53 -3.94 -6.15
C ILE A 274 -12.03 -4.51 -4.82
N ILE A 275 -11.45 -4.02 -3.73
CA ILE A 275 -11.84 -4.34 -2.36
C ILE A 275 -12.35 -3.06 -1.69
N SER A 276 -13.62 -3.03 -1.30
CA SER A 276 -14.18 -1.94 -0.50
C SER A 276 -13.69 -2.05 0.95
N LEU A 277 -13.26 -0.92 1.51
CA LEU A 277 -12.79 -0.82 2.88
C LEU A 277 -13.88 -0.17 3.75
N SER A 278 -14.34 -0.88 4.75
CA SER A 278 -15.30 -0.39 5.75
C SER A 278 -14.64 -0.32 7.12
N LYS A 279 -15.04 0.67 7.91
CA LYS A 279 -14.62 0.79 9.31
C LYS A 279 -15.50 -0.04 10.22
#